data_e29aaeb26af4642fdc558989ced0492b
#
_entry.id   e29aaeb26af4642fdc558989ced0492b
#
_cell.length_a   1.000
_cell.length_b   1.000
_cell.length_c   1.000
_cell.angle_alpha   90.00
_cell.angle_beta   90.00
_cell.angle_gamma   90.00
#
_symmetry.space_group_name_H-M   'P 1'
#
loop_
_entity.id
_entity.type
_entity.pdbx_description
1 polymer ?
#
loop_
_entity_poly.entity_id
_entity_poly.type
_entity_poly.pdbx_seq_one_letter_code
_entity_poly.pdbx_strand_id
1 'polypeptide(L)'
;GKQRSPGKKNAEGRAFHAAGIGSMAFFLTYRPPMATLGEHIRQSNAYKWWILGMIMLGTFMAVLDVTVVNVGLPAIMSAFGIGISSAEWVITAYMITMTIMLPSAGWFADRFGNKRVYMLGLALFTLGSWLCGKASSDPFLIGARALQGVGSGIIQALGLAIVTREFKPAERGLALGLWSMAAAASISFGPLLGGYLVDAYSWHKIFDVNVPVGVLAVLLAAFVQKEWKNQT
;
A
#
# COMPACT_ATOMS: atom_id res chain seq x y z
N GLY A 1 -66.18 6.91 45.96
CA GLY A 1 -65.06 7.49 45.25
C GLY A 1 -64.02 6.44 45.05
N LYS A 2 -63.83 6.02 43.75
CA LYS A 2 -62.72 5.12 43.35
C LYS A 2 -61.51 5.96 42.99
N GLN A 3 -60.45 5.91 43.78
CA GLN A 3 -59.14 6.45 43.46
C GLN A 3 -58.49 5.62 42.34
N ARG A 4 -58.22 6.23 41.16
CA ARG A 4 -57.41 5.65 40.10
C ARG A 4 -55.94 5.87 40.44
N SER A 5 -55.24 4.77 40.57
CA SER A 5 -53.80 4.73 40.81
C SER A 5 -53.02 5.35 39.62
N PRO A 6 -52.06 6.29 39.85
CA PRO A 6 -51.29 6.95 38.79
C PRO A 6 -50.08 6.15 38.24
N GLY A 7 -49.93 4.86 38.63
CA GLY A 7 -48.70 4.10 38.37
C GLY A 7 -48.54 3.48 36.97
N LYS A 8 -49.62 3.34 36.18
CA LYS A 8 -49.54 2.55 34.95
C LYS A 8 -49.03 3.32 33.69
N LYS A 9 -49.27 4.62 33.64
CA LYS A 9 -48.79 5.44 32.48
C LYS A 9 -47.28 5.71 32.45
N ASN A 10 -46.61 5.65 33.61
CA ASN A 10 -45.15 5.88 33.67
C ASN A 10 -44.32 4.63 33.36
N ALA A 11 -44.90 3.42 33.40
CA ALA A 11 -44.20 2.18 33.06
C ALA A 11 -44.08 1.96 31.54
N GLU A 12 -45.13 2.31 30.77
CA GLU A 12 -45.10 2.16 29.30
C GLU A 12 -44.17 3.19 28.61
N GLY A 13 -44.10 4.43 29.13
CA GLY A 13 -43.17 5.44 28.63
C GLY A 13 -41.70 5.07 28.86
N ARG A 14 -41.39 4.40 30.00
CA ARG A 14 -40.02 3.93 30.25
C ARG A 14 -39.62 2.72 29.42
N ALA A 15 -40.56 1.85 29.06
CA ALA A 15 -40.30 0.70 28.20
C ALA A 15 -39.99 1.12 26.73
N PHE A 16 -40.70 2.13 26.22
CA PHE A 16 -40.43 2.66 24.86
C PHE A 16 -39.10 3.40 24.77
N HIS A 17 -38.69 4.13 25.79
CA HIS A 17 -37.37 4.78 25.83
C HIS A 17 -36.22 3.77 25.97
N ALA A 18 -36.41 2.69 26.75
CA ALA A 18 -35.39 1.65 26.90
C ALA A 18 -35.18 0.83 25.60
N ALA A 19 -36.25 0.57 24.82
CA ALA A 19 -36.17 -0.13 23.55
C ALA A 19 -35.46 0.70 22.45
N GLY A 20 -35.66 2.03 22.42
CA GLY A 20 -35.00 2.93 21.48
C GLY A 20 -33.50 3.08 21.75
N ILE A 21 -33.12 3.16 23.03
CA ILE A 21 -31.70 3.27 23.44
C ILE A 21 -30.97 1.95 23.20
N GLY A 22 -31.61 0.79 23.40
CA GLY A 22 -31.01 -0.52 23.11
C GLY A 22 -30.72 -0.74 21.62
N SER A 23 -31.62 -0.28 20.74
CA SER A 23 -31.41 -0.36 19.28
C SER A 23 -30.27 0.55 18.79
N MET A 24 -30.20 1.76 19.34
CA MET A 24 -29.14 2.71 18.98
C MET A 24 -27.76 2.29 19.53
N ALA A 25 -27.73 1.72 20.73
CA ALA A 25 -26.53 1.13 21.32
C ALA A 25 -26.04 -0.10 20.52
N PHE A 26 -26.97 -0.91 20.00
CA PHE A 26 -26.62 -2.06 19.15
C PHE A 26 -25.99 -1.62 17.82
N PHE A 27 -26.49 -0.56 17.18
CA PHE A 27 -25.87 0.00 15.96
C PHE A 27 -24.51 0.64 16.24
N LEU A 28 -24.30 1.24 17.41
CA LEU A 28 -23.01 1.84 17.80
C LEU A 28 -21.97 0.77 18.20
N THR A 29 -22.42 -0.43 18.60
CA THR A 29 -21.54 -1.56 18.98
C THR A 29 -21.33 -2.57 17.86
N TYR A 30 -22.09 -2.50 16.76
CA TYR A 30 -21.87 -3.38 15.61
C TYR A 30 -20.58 -2.96 14.88
N ARG A 31 -19.47 -3.62 15.23
CA ARG A 31 -18.22 -3.55 14.46
C ARG A 31 -18.27 -4.62 13.38
N PRO A 32 -18.12 -4.26 12.10
CA PRO A 32 -18.09 -5.25 11.02
C PRO A 32 -16.96 -6.26 11.27
N PRO A 33 -17.11 -7.54 10.88
CA PRO A 33 -16.14 -8.61 11.17
C PRO A 33 -14.71 -8.33 10.68
N MET A 34 -14.56 -7.51 9.64
CA MET A 34 -13.27 -7.07 9.14
C MET A 34 -12.52 -6.13 10.11
N ALA A 35 -13.25 -5.28 10.86
CA ALA A 35 -12.64 -4.42 11.89
C ALA A 35 -12.12 -5.23 13.07
N THR A 36 -12.81 -6.30 13.46
CA THR A 36 -12.39 -7.20 14.55
C THR A 36 -11.15 -8.01 14.18
N LEU A 37 -11.01 -8.44 12.94
CA LEU A 37 -9.83 -9.16 12.46
C LEU A 37 -8.57 -8.27 12.54
N GLY A 38 -8.68 -7.03 12.07
CA GLY A 38 -7.55 -6.08 12.13
C GLY A 38 -7.15 -5.74 13.58
N GLU A 39 -8.12 -5.63 14.51
CA GLU A 39 -7.84 -5.41 15.92
C GLU A 39 -7.19 -6.64 16.58
N HIS A 40 -7.60 -7.83 16.21
CA HIS A 40 -7.01 -9.07 16.72
C HIS A 40 -5.55 -9.24 16.28
N ILE A 41 -5.26 -8.95 15.01
CA ILE A 41 -3.87 -8.93 14.50
C ILE A 41 -3.05 -7.87 15.23
N ARG A 42 -3.58 -6.66 15.47
CA ARG A 42 -2.89 -5.56 16.13
C ARG A 42 -2.55 -5.82 17.61
N GLN A 43 -3.27 -6.71 18.27
CA GLN A 43 -3.02 -7.12 19.66
C GLN A 43 -2.13 -8.36 19.77
N SER A 44 -1.90 -9.06 18.66
CA SER A 44 -1.09 -10.28 18.61
C SER A 44 0.40 -9.98 18.71
N ASN A 45 1.17 -10.87 19.35
CA ASN A 45 2.62 -10.88 19.31
C ASN A 45 3.18 -11.04 17.87
N ALA A 46 2.36 -11.54 16.93
CA ALA A 46 2.68 -11.65 15.52
C ALA A 46 2.52 -10.36 14.72
N TYR A 47 1.99 -9.27 15.32
CA TYR A 47 1.69 -8.00 14.63
C TYR A 47 2.90 -7.47 13.83
N LYS A 48 4.08 -7.44 14.44
CA LYS A 48 5.31 -6.96 13.79
C LYS A 48 5.69 -7.77 12.54
N TRP A 49 5.40 -9.07 12.52
CA TRP A 49 5.66 -9.93 11.36
C TRP A 49 4.68 -9.68 10.21
N TRP A 50 3.42 -9.37 10.52
CA TRP A 50 2.44 -8.93 9.52
C TRP A 50 2.83 -7.59 8.89
N ILE A 51 3.32 -6.64 9.70
CA ILE A 51 3.87 -5.38 9.21
C ILE A 51 5.07 -5.63 8.30
N LEU A 52 6.00 -6.48 8.72
CA LEU A 52 7.18 -6.83 7.91
C LEU A 52 6.76 -7.45 6.57
N GLY A 53 5.85 -8.43 6.57
CA GLY A 53 5.37 -9.06 5.35
C GLY A 53 4.71 -8.07 4.38
N MET A 54 3.90 -7.14 4.90
CA MET A 54 3.29 -6.08 4.11
C MET A 54 4.34 -5.14 3.48
N ILE A 55 5.36 -4.75 4.24
CA ILE A 55 6.44 -3.88 3.75
C ILE A 55 7.31 -4.63 2.73
N MET A 56 7.62 -5.90 2.99
CA MET A 56 8.34 -6.76 2.04
C MET A 56 7.59 -6.88 0.71
N LEU A 57 6.26 -7.02 0.74
CA LEU A 57 5.44 -7.07 -0.47
C LEU A 57 5.51 -5.78 -1.28
N GLY A 58 5.40 -4.61 -0.62
CA GLY A 58 5.54 -3.30 -1.26
C GLY A 58 6.93 -3.09 -1.87
N THR A 59 7.98 -3.45 -1.12
CA THR A 59 9.38 -3.35 -1.60
C THR A 59 9.65 -4.33 -2.73
N PHE A 60 9.19 -5.57 -2.61
CA PHE A 60 9.30 -6.58 -3.68
C PHE A 60 8.71 -6.06 -4.98
N MET A 61 7.49 -5.53 -4.94
CA MET A 61 6.80 -4.96 -6.08
C MET A 61 7.56 -3.77 -6.69
N ALA A 62 8.04 -2.83 -5.87
CA ALA A 62 8.75 -1.63 -6.32
C ALA A 62 10.11 -1.96 -6.97
N VAL A 63 10.85 -2.94 -6.44
CA VAL A 63 12.14 -3.38 -6.99
C VAL A 63 11.95 -4.27 -8.23
N LEU A 64 10.95 -5.15 -8.20
CA LEU A 64 10.59 -6.00 -9.34
C LEU A 64 10.25 -5.15 -10.56
N ASP A 65 9.48 -4.08 -10.39
CA ASP A 65 9.08 -3.17 -11.45
C ASP A 65 10.29 -2.59 -12.22
N VAL A 66 11.34 -2.17 -11.50
CA VAL A 66 12.56 -1.65 -12.13
C VAL A 66 13.24 -2.71 -13.01
N THR A 67 13.34 -3.92 -12.52
CA THR A 67 14.05 -5.01 -13.21
C THR A 67 13.27 -5.55 -14.40
N VAL A 68 11.96 -5.64 -14.29
CA VAL A 68 11.06 -6.12 -15.35
C VAL A 68 11.01 -5.10 -16.51
N VAL A 69 10.96 -3.79 -16.19
CA VAL A 69 10.95 -2.71 -17.21
C VAL A 69 12.25 -2.68 -18.01
N ASN A 70 13.40 -2.91 -17.37
CA ASN A 70 14.69 -3.01 -18.10
C ASN A 70 14.65 -4.11 -19.17
N VAL A 71 14.05 -5.26 -18.89
CA VAL A 71 13.89 -6.35 -19.85
C VAL A 71 12.87 -6.00 -20.93
N GLY A 72 11.81 -5.30 -20.58
CA GLY A 72 10.75 -4.89 -21.50
C GLY A 72 11.11 -3.72 -22.41
N LEU A 73 12.22 -3.01 -22.15
CA LEU A 73 12.58 -1.78 -22.85
C LEU A 73 12.69 -1.95 -24.38
N PRO A 74 13.33 -3.00 -24.93
CA PRO A 74 13.37 -3.21 -26.38
C PRO A 74 11.98 -3.38 -27.01
N ALA A 75 11.06 -4.05 -26.33
CA ALA A 75 9.68 -4.21 -26.78
C ALA A 75 8.92 -2.88 -26.78
N ILE A 76 9.13 -2.03 -25.78
CA ILE A 76 8.57 -0.67 -25.69
C ILE A 76 9.11 0.20 -26.85
N MET A 77 10.43 0.14 -27.10
CA MET A 77 11.06 0.86 -28.21
C MET A 77 10.45 0.47 -29.54
N SER A 78 10.29 -0.82 -29.78
CA SER A 78 9.67 -1.34 -31.00
C SER A 78 8.20 -0.92 -31.14
N ALA A 79 7.45 -0.96 -30.05
CA ALA A 79 6.02 -0.64 -30.05
C ALA A 79 5.73 0.84 -30.36
N PHE A 80 6.56 1.75 -29.85
CA PHE A 80 6.40 3.19 -30.09
C PHE A 80 7.26 3.73 -31.25
N GLY A 81 8.15 2.92 -31.85
CA GLY A 81 9.06 3.36 -32.89
C GLY A 81 10.07 4.41 -32.41
N ILE A 82 10.50 4.35 -31.15
CA ILE A 82 11.40 5.33 -30.51
C ILE A 82 12.83 4.81 -30.40
N GLY A 83 13.77 5.74 -30.42
CA GLY A 83 15.18 5.44 -30.17
C GLY A 83 15.50 5.24 -28.69
N ILE A 84 16.69 4.73 -28.39
CA ILE A 84 17.14 4.39 -27.05
C ILE A 84 17.12 5.61 -26.11
N SER A 85 17.49 6.79 -26.58
CA SER A 85 17.51 8.01 -25.77
C SER A 85 16.13 8.42 -25.26
N SER A 86 15.07 8.20 -26.05
CA SER A 86 13.69 8.42 -25.59
C SER A 86 13.22 7.33 -24.64
N ALA A 87 13.56 6.07 -24.92
CA ALA A 87 13.20 4.94 -24.08
C ALA A 87 13.87 4.99 -22.70
N GLU A 88 15.09 5.49 -22.59
CA GLU A 88 15.79 5.70 -21.31
C GLU A 88 15.03 6.63 -20.37
N TRP A 89 14.22 7.56 -20.88
CA TRP A 89 13.37 8.42 -20.05
C TRP A 89 12.28 7.64 -19.29
N VAL A 90 11.84 6.49 -19.81
CA VAL A 90 10.90 5.61 -19.11
C VAL A 90 11.48 5.11 -17.78
N ILE A 91 12.79 4.84 -17.74
CA ILE A 91 13.51 4.43 -16.52
C ILE A 91 13.88 5.67 -15.70
N THR A 92 14.45 6.68 -16.35
CA THR A 92 15.02 7.87 -15.69
C THR A 92 13.96 8.69 -14.96
N ALA A 93 12.78 8.91 -15.56
CA ALA A 93 11.69 9.64 -14.92
C ALA A 93 11.25 8.98 -13.61
N TYR A 94 11.14 7.65 -13.59
CA TYR A 94 10.87 6.90 -12.38
C TYR A 94 11.97 7.07 -11.33
N MET A 95 13.23 6.92 -11.72
CA MET A 95 14.37 7.03 -10.78
C MET A 95 14.51 8.43 -10.19
N ILE A 96 14.33 9.48 -10.99
CA ILE A 96 14.37 10.87 -10.52
C ILE A 96 13.30 11.11 -9.47
N THR A 97 12.05 10.80 -9.78
CA THR A 97 10.94 11.06 -8.87
C THR A 97 11.03 10.20 -7.60
N MET A 98 11.45 8.94 -7.71
CA MET A 98 11.74 8.08 -6.58
C MET A 98 12.82 8.70 -5.67
N THR A 99 13.93 9.16 -6.25
CA THR A 99 15.05 9.73 -5.50
C THR A 99 14.65 11.02 -4.77
N ILE A 100 13.86 11.88 -5.41
CA ILE A 100 13.33 13.10 -4.78
C ILE A 100 12.41 12.77 -3.60
N MET A 101 11.62 11.72 -3.72
CA MET A 101 10.67 11.34 -2.68
C MET A 101 11.31 10.63 -1.49
N LEU A 102 12.48 10.01 -1.64
CA LEU A 102 13.17 9.32 -0.52
C LEU A 102 13.37 10.24 0.70
N PRO A 103 14.01 11.41 0.60
CA PRO A 103 14.16 12.31 1.74
C PRO A 103 12.85 13.02 2.12
N SER A 104 11.97 13.27 1.15
CA SER A 104 10.73 14.03 1.37
C SER A 104 9.67 13.21 2.10
N ALA A 105 9.65 11.89 1.93
CA ALA A 105 8.64 11.00 2.50
C ALA A 105 8.57 11.07 4.02
N GLY A 106 9.70 11.25 4.70
CA GLY A 106 9.77 11.43 6.16
C GLY A 106 9.00 12.66 6.61
N TRP A 107 9.22 13.81 5.97
CA TRP A 107 8.52 15.05 6.28
C TRP A 107 6.99 14.91 6.07
N PHE A 108 6.55 14.26 4.98
CA PHE A 108 5.13 13.98 4.76
C PHE A 108 4.56 13.07 5.84
N ALA A 109 5.31 12.05 6.24
CA ALA A 109 4.90 11.11 7.28
C ALA A 109 4.74 11.77 8.66
N ASP A 110 5.64 12.68 9.02
CA ASP A 110 5.56 13.44 10.27
C ASP A 110 4.32 14.33 10.30
N ARG A 111 3.98 14.96 9.17
CA ARG A 111 2.85 15.89 9.09
C ARG A 111 1.50 15.18 8.97
N PHE A 112 1.38 14.16 8.14
CA PHE A 112 0.11 13.53 7.77
C PHE A 112 -0.10 12.14 8.41
N GLY A 113 0.95 11.57 9.02
CA GLY A 113 0.93 10.25 9.63
C GLY A 113 1.53 9.16 8.73
N ASN A 114 2.30 8.27 9.33
CA ASN A 114 3.07 7.24 8.61
C ASN A 114 2.18 6.27 7.82
N LYS A 115 1.07 5.81 8.42
CA LYS A 115 0.12 4.92 7.75
C LYS A 115 -0.47 5.54 6.50
N ARG A 116 -0.98 6.77 6.61
CA ARG A 116 -1.66 7.46 5.50
C ARG A 116 -0.71 7.69 4.34
N VAL A 117 0.51 8.16 4.65
CA VAL A 117 1.50 8.45 3.62
C VAL A 117 2.02 7.15 2.98
N TYR A 118 2.22 6.08 3.74
CA TYR A 118 2.60 4.78 3.19
C TYR A 118 1.51 4.21 2.27
N MET A 119 0.24 4.27 2.68
CA MET A 119 -0.90 3.86 1.85
C MET A 119 -1.02 4.70 0.58
N LEU A 120 -0.79 6.03 0.68
CA LEU A 120 -0.74 6.91 -0.49
C LEU A 120 0.38 6.49 -1.45
N GLY A 121 1.57 6.15 -0.93
CA GLY A 121 2.68 5.63 -1.73
C GLY A 121 2.30 4.36 -2.49
N LEU A 122 1.70 3.38 -1.81
CA LEU A 122 1.20 2.15 -2.43
C LEU A 122 0.12 2.44 -3.49
N ALA A 123 -0.82 3.34 -3.20
CA ALA A 123 -1.88 3.72 -4.13
C ALA A 123 -1.34 4.44 -5.37
N LEU A 124 -0.41 5.39 -5.20
CA LEU A 124 0.25 6.11 -6.31
C LEU A 124 1.08 5.15 -7.18
N PHE A 125 1.81 4.22 -6.56
CA PHE A 125 2.56 3.20 -7.30
C PHE A 125 1.61 2.31 -8.12
N THR A 126 0.54 1.82 -7.51
CA THR A 126 -0.44 0.93 -8.16
C THR A 126 -1.17 1.64 -9.30
N LEU A 127 -1.60 2.90 -9.07
CA LEU A 127 -2.22 3.73 -10.10
C LEU A 127 -1.25 4.03 -11.24
N GLY A 128 -0.01 4.41 -10.92
CA GLY A 128 1.03 4.63 -11.90
C GLY A 128 1.29 3.40 -12.76
N SER A 129 1.36 2.22 -12.13
CA SER A 129 1.52 0.95 -12.83
C SER A 129 0.35 0.65 -13.77
N TRP A 130 -0.88 0.85 -13.29
CA TRP A 130 -2.08 0.69 -14.13
C TRP A 130 -2.07 1.65 -15.33
N LEU A 131 -1.68 2.91 -15.13
CA LEU A 131 -1.54 3.88 -16.21
C LEU A 131 -0.43 3.47 -17.21
N CYS A 132 0.72 2.99 -16.74
CA CYS A 132 1.79 2.46 -17.59
C CYS A 132 1.27 1.30 -18.46
N GLY A 133 0.47 0.39 -17.90
CA GLY A 133 -0.14 -0.72 -18.62
C GLY A 133 -1.21 -0.28 -19.65
N LYS A 134 -1.64 0.99 -19.64
CA LYS A 134 -2.59 1.58 -20.61
C LYS A 134 -1.94 2.62 -21.52
N ALA A 135 -0.61 2.77 -21.46
CA ALA A 135 0.08 3.78 -22.24
C ALA A 135 -0.03 3.51 -23.74
N SER A 136 -0.47 4.52 -24.49
CA SER A 136 -0.58 4.51 -25.93
C SER A 136 0.49 5.37 -26.63
N SER A 137 1.33 6.06 -25.84
CA SER A 137 2.44 6.89 -26.33
C SER A 137 3.57 6.93 -25.31
N ASP A 138 4.80 7.20 -25.79
CA ASP A 138 5.98 7.34 -24.95
C ASP A 138 5.88 8.49 -23.93
N PRO A 139 5.40 9.73 -24.26
CA PRO A 139 5.29 10.80 -23.27
C PRO A 139 4.29 10.45 -22.16
N PHE A 140 3.19 9.76 -22.51
CA PHE A 140 2.24 9.30 -21.50
C PHE A 140 2.85 8.26 -20.56
N LEU A 141 3.60 7.29 -21.14
CA LEU A 141 4.32 6.28 -20.37
C LEU A 141 5.33 6.93 -19.41
N ILE A 142 6.13 7.89 -19.89
CA ILE A 142 7.11 8.62 -19.08
C ILE A 142 6.42 9.36 -17.92
N GLY A 143 5.31 10.04 -18.17
CA GLY A 143 4.52 10.70 -17.13
C GLY A 143 3.95 9.73 -16.08
N ALA A 144 3.43 8.58 -16.53
CA ALA A 144 2.94 7.53 -15.63
C ALA A 144 4.08 6.91 -14.80
N ARG A 145 5.28 6.75 -15.37
CA ARG A 145 6.49 6.30 -14.68
C ARG A 145 6.94 7.30 -13.62
N ALA A 146 6.88 8.60 -13.90
CA ALA A 146 7.17 9.62 -12.91
C ALA A 146 6.22 9.53 -11.70
N LEU A 147 4.91 9.34 -11.93
CA LEU A 147 3.92 9.13 -10.87
C LEU A 147 4.22 7.86 -10.06
N GLN A 148 4.55 6.77 -10.74
CA GLN A 148 4.89 5.49 -10.12
C GLN A 148 6.16 5.60 -9.26
N GLY A 149 7.16 6.36 -9.71
CA GLY A 149 8.40 6.62 -8.96
C GLY A 149 8.14 7.39 -7.66
N VAL A 150 7.22 8.36 -7.66
CA VAL A 150 6.78 9.03 -6.41
C VAL A 150 6.28 8.00 -5.39
N GLY A 151 5.39 7.10 -5.81
CA GLY A 151 4.89 6.02 -4.97
C GLY A 151 6.00 5.11 -4.42
N SER A 152 6.92 4.71 -5.30
CA SER A 152 8.06 3.84 -4.95
C SER A 152 8.98 4.48 -3.91
N GLY A 153 9.32 5.76 -4.06
CA GLY A 153 10.16 6.49 -3.11
C GLY A 153 9.55 6.53 -1.71
N ILE A 154 8.22 6.77 -1.63
CA ILE A 154 7.47 6.72 -0.36
C ILE A 154 7.52 5.31 0.25
N ILE A 155 7.24 4.27 -0.54
CA ILE A 155 7.23 2.86 -0.08
C ILE A 155 8.59 2.48 0.51
N GLN A 156 9.69 2.80 -0.15
CA GLN A 156 11.03 2.42 0.29
C GLN A 156 11.47 3.20 1.53
N ALA A 157 11.29 4.54 1.54
CA ALA A 157 11.67 5.37 2.67
C ALA A 157 10.90 5.00 3.94
N LEU A 158 9.57 4.92 3.85
CA LEU A 158 8.73 4.61 5.01
C LEU A 158 8.79 3.13 5.37
N GLY A 159 9.01 2.22 4.40
CA GLY A 159 9.20 0.80 4.67
C GLY A 159 10.36 0.58 5.65
N LEU A 160 11.52 1.16 5.37
CA LEU A 160 12.69 1.10 6.25
C LEU A 160 12.41 1.72 7.63
N ALA A 161 11.77 2.90 7.66
CA ALA A 161 11.43 3.60 8.90
C ALA A 161 10.46 2.79 9.79
N ILE A 162 9.45 2.17 9.19
CA ILE A 162 8.46 1.36 9.91
C ILE A 162 9.11 0.08 10.45
N VAL A 163 9.94 -0.63 9.68
CA VAL A 163 10.66 -1.83 10.16
C VAL A 163 11.55 -1.50 11.36
N THR A 164 12.34 -0.43 11.26
CA THR A 164 13.24 -0.04 12.35
C THR A 164 12.50 0.40 13.61
N ARG A 165 11.26 0.87 13.49
CA ARG A 165 10.44 1.29 14.63
C ARG A 165 9.70 0.12 15.30
N GLU A 166 9.13 -0.79 14.50
CA GLU A 166 8.31 -1.90 15.01
C GLU A 166 9.15 -3.01 15.66
N PHE A 167 10.43 -3.14 15.27
CA PHE A 167 11.31 -4.17 15.80
C PHE A 167 12.26 -3.62 16.86
N LYS A 168 12.41 -4.36 17.98
CA LYS A 168 13.36 -4.05 19.03
C LYS A 168 14.79 -4.14 18.49
N PRO A 169 15.78 -3.40 19.08
CA PRO A 169 17.16 -3.41 18.60
C PRO A 169 17.75 -4.80 18.38
N ALA A 170 17.45 -5.76 19.25
CA ALA A 170 17.94 -7.14 19.14
C ALA A 170 17.36 -7.92 17.93
N GLU A 171 16.20 -7.53 17.41
CA GLU A 171 15.50 -8.22 16.32
C GLU A 171 15.62 -7.47 14.97
N ARG A 172 16.07 -6.21 14.99
CA ARG A 172 16.17 -5.36 13.79
C ARG A 172 17.05 -5.97 12.71
N GLY A 173 18.16 -6.59 13.08
CA GLY A 173 19.05 -7.24 12.13
C GLY A 173 18.34 -8.32 11.31
N LEU A 174 17.57 -9.17 11.98
CA LEU A 174 16.77 -10.21 11.31
C LEU A 174 15.70 -9.59 10.40
N ALA A 175 14.95 -8.60 10.90
CA ALA A 175 13.88 -7.95 10.12
C ALA A 175 14.42 -7.24 8.87
N LEU A 176 15.54 -6.52 8.99
CA LEU A 176 16.20 -5.85 7.87
C LEU A 176 16.81 -6.88 6.90
N GLY A 177 17.34 -7.98 7.40
CA GLY A 177 17.84 -9.08 6.57
C GLY A 177 16.73 -9.71 5.72
N LEU A 178 15.58 -10.00 6.31
CA LEU A 178 14.39 -10.51 5.59
C LEU A 178 13.86 -9.49 4.57
N TRP A 179 13.80 -8.22 4.94
CA TRP A 179 13.41 -7.14 4.04
C TRP A 179 14.36 -7.03 2.83
N SER A 180 15.68 -7.10 3.07
CA SER A 180 16.69 -7.09 2.00
C SER A 180 16.60 -8.34 1.11
N MET A 181 16.24 -9.49 1.67
CA MET A 181 15.98 -10.71 0.88
C MET A 181 14.83 -10.53 -0.10
N ALA A 182 13.76 -9.83 0.28
CA ALA A 182 12.65 -9.53 -0.63
C ALA A 182 13.12 -8.69 -1.82
N ALA A 183 13.96 -7.67 -1.58
CA ALA A 183 14.55 -6.87 -2.64
C ALA A 183 15.49 -7.69 -3.55
N ALA A 184 16.36 -8.52 -2.97
CA ALA A 184 17.26 -9.39 -3.72
C ALA A 184 16.50 -10.42 -4.58
N ALA A 185 15.45 -11.02 -4.01
CA ALA A 185 14.58 -11.94 -4.76
C ALA A 185 13.94 -11.24 -5.96
N SER A 186 13.47 -9.99 -5.80
CA SER A 186 12.90 -9.20 -6.90
C SER A 186 13.86 -9.01 -8.05
N ILE A 187 15.14 -8.72 -7.75
CA ILE A 187 16.18 -8.56 -8.76
C ILE A 187 16.39 -9.86 -9.55
N SER A 188 16.35 -11.01 -8.86
CA SER A 188 16.54 -12.32 -9.48
C SER A 188 15.34 -12.78 -10.30
N PHE A 189 14.12 -12.55 -9.80
CA PHE A 189 12.88 -12.92 -10.49
C PHE A 189 12.50 -11.97 -11.62
N GLY A 190 12.94 -10.72 -11.57
CA GLY A 190 12.56 -9.67 -12.54
C GLY A 190 12.82 -10.05 -13.99
N PRO A 191 14.05 -10.42 -14.38
CA PRO A 191 14.36 -10.80 -15.76
C PRO A 191 13.57 -12.01 -16.25
N LEU A 192 13.37 -13.02 -15.40
CA LEU A 192 12.60 -14.22 -15.74
C LEU A 192 11.12 -13.87 -15.98
N LEU A 193 10.52 -13.14 -15.05
CA LEU A 193 9.12 -12.74 -15.15
C LEU A 193 8.91 -11.75 -16.31
N GLY A 194 9.83 -10.77 -16.45
CA GLY A 194 9.78 -9.76 -17.50
C GLY A 194 9.87 -10.38 -18.89
N GLY A 195 10.84 -11.26 -19.13
CA GLY A 195 10.98 -11.98 -20.38
C GLY A 195 9.74 -12.79 -20.71
N TYR A 196 9.26 -13.61 -19.76
CA TYR A 196 8.04 -14.39 -19.95
C TYR A 196 6.82 -13.54 -20.30
N LEU A 197 6.59 -12.43 -19.60
CA LEU A 197 5.43 -11.57 -19.83
C LEU A 197 5.50 -10.87 -21.19
N VAL A 198 6.68 -10.42 -21.61
CA VAL A 198 6.89 -9.77 -22.90
C VAL A 198 6.70 -10.77 -24.04
N ASP A 199 7.30 -11.96 -23.95
CA ASP A 199 7.29 -12.97 -24.99
C ASP A 199 5.90 -13.64 -25.14
N ALA A 200 5.25 -13.97 -24.00
CA ALA A 200 3.98 -14.70 -24.02
C ALA A 200 2.77 -13.79 -24.26
N TYR A 201 2.84 -12.49 -23.91
CA TYR A 201 1.69 -11.59 -23.97
C TYR A 201 2.04 -10.25 -24.63
N SER A 202 2.54 -9.30 -23.86
CA SER A 202 2.97 -7.97 -24.35
C SER A 202 3.70 -7.21 -23.24
N TRP A 203 4.47 -6.19 -23.61
CA TRP A 203 5.18 -5.32 -22.67
C TRP A 203 4.23 -4.62 -21.65
N HIS A 204 2.96 -4.39 -21.99
CA HIS A 204 1.97 -3.80 -21.05
C HIS A 204 1.79 -4.66 -19.79
N LYS A 205 1.93 -5.99 -19.92
CA LYS A 205 1.72 -6.94 -18.82
C LYS A 205 2.77 -6.84 -17.72
N ILE A 206 3.95 -6.31 -18.03
CA ILE A 206 4.97 -6.05 -17.01
C ILE A 206 4.51 -5.03 -15.95
N PHE A 207 3.61 -4.14 -16.35
CA PHE A 207 2.99 -3.18 -15.43
C PHE A 207 1.70 -3.74 -14.82
N ASP A 208 0.87 -4.40 -15.61
CA ASP A 208 -0.42 -4.96 -15.14
C ASP A 208 -0.23 -5.93 -13.96
N VAL A 209 0.87 -6.69 -13.91
CA VAL A 209 1.16 -7.64 -12.82
C VAL A 209 1.29 -6.98 -11.45
N ASN A 210 1.73 -5.72 -11.41
CA ASN A 210 1.85 -4.97 -10.16
C ASN A 210 0.48 -4.51 -9.60
N VAL A 211 -0.55 -4.41 -10.44
CA VAL A 211 -1.86 -3.87 -10.03
C VAL A 211 -2.53 -4.75 -8.97
N PRO A 212 -2.75 -6.07 -9.18
CA PRO A 212 -3.37 -6.91 -8.16
C PRO A 212 -2.53 -6.98 -6.87
N VAL A 213 -1.21 -7.02 -7.00
CA VAL A 213 -0.30 -7.04 -5.85
C VAL A 213 -0.37 -5.72 -5.07
N GLY A 214 -0.41 -4.60 -5.78
CA GLY A 214 -0.54 -3.27 -5.19
C GLY A 214 -1.87 -3.06 -4.49
N VAL A 215 -2.98 -3.50 -5.08
CA VAL A 215 -4.30 -3.47 -4.43
C VAL A 215 -4.28 -4.29 -3.14
N LEU A 216 -3.73 -5.50 -3.18
CA LEU A 216 -3.57 -6.33 -1.99
C LEU A 216 -2.72 -5.63 -0.92
N ALA A 217 -1.60 -5.01 -1.31
CA ALA A 217 -0.73 -4.28 -0.38
C ALA A 217 -1.45 -3.08 0.28
N VAL A 218 -2.24 -2.31 -0.49
CA VAL A 218 -3.07 -1.22 0.05
C VAL A 218 -4.10 -1.74 1.06
N LEU A 219 -4.79 -2.83 0.73
CA LEU A 219 -5.76 -3.45 1.63
C LEU A 219 -5.10 -3.94 2.92
N LEU A 220 -3.97 -4.65 2.82
CA LEU A 220 -3.20 -5.09 3.98
C LEU A 220 -2.75 -3.91 4.85
N ALA A 221 -2.24 -2.84 4.24
CA ALA A 221 -1.83 -1.62 4.96
C ALA A 221 -3.01 -0.97 5.69
N ALA A 222 -4.19 -0.91 5.05
CA ALA A 222 -5.39 -0.35 5.64
C ALA A 222 -5.83 -1.11 6.90
N PHE A 223 -5.79 -2.45 6.87
CA PHE A 223 -6.25 -3.30 7.97
C PHE A 223 -5.20 -3.51 9.06
N VAL A 224 -3.94 -3.72 8.69
CA VAL A 224 -2.89 -4.13 9.63
C VAL A 224 -2.21 -2.92 10.27
N GLN A 225 -1.80 -1.93 9.50
CA GLN A 225 -0.95 -0.85 9.99
C GLN A 225 -1.66 0.08 10.97
N LYS A 226 -0.98 0.41 12.11
CA LYS A 226 -1.42 1.43 13.07
C LYS A 226 -1.00 2.82 12.57
N GLU A 227 -1.81 3.84 12.89
CA GLU A 227 -1.43 5.24 12.63
C GLU A 227 -0.41 5.69 13.68
N TRP A 228 0.70 6.24 13.20
CA TRP A 228 1.72 6.85 14.03
C TRP A 228 1.90 8.30 13.57
N LYS A 229 1.68 9.24 14.48
CA LYS A 229 2.12 10.63 14.32
C LYS A 229 3.27 10.86 15.30
N ASN A 230 4.37 11.42 14.81
CA ASN A 230 5.35 11.96 15.74
C ASN A 230 4.72 13.18 16.39
N GLN A 231 4.63 13.18 17.71
CA GLN A 231 4.24 14.39 18.45
C GLN A 231 5.45 15.33 18.39
N THR A 232 5.36 16.34 17.56
CA THR A 232 6.22 17.53 17.60
C THR A 232 5.72 18.48 18.65
#